data_619cf69ed7b8fe023bfcf715804855d1
#
_entry.id   619cf69ed7b8fe023bfcf715804855d1
#
_cell.length_a   1.000
_cell.length_b   1.000
_cell.length_c   1.000
_cell.angle_alpha   90.00
_cell.angle_beta   90.00
_cell.angle_gamma   90.00
#
_symmetry.space_group_name_H-M   'P 1'
#
loop_
_entity.id
_entity.type
_entity.pdbx_description
1 polymer ?
#
loop_
_entity_poly.entity_id
_entity_poly.type
_entity_poly.pdbx_seq_one_letter_code
_entity_poly.pdbx_strand_id
1 'polypeptide(L)'
;MYPLKFKPILKSTLWGGERIIPFKQLDCQQEQVGESWEISDVPGDESVVAEGADAGKNLTQLMEEYKGKLVGEENYKRFQGKFPLLIKFIDAKQDLSIQVHPDDELAMKRHQSMGKTEMWYIIDNTGGQAHLYSGLKKQITPQKYADMIENNTICDALDKYDVQPGDVFFLPAGRIHSIGAGCFLAEIQQTSNITYRIYDFNRRDKNGNLRELHTELSKDAIDYTVSDDYRTHYEPRKDEPVELVSCPYFTTSVYNLTETMNMDYSELDSFVIYICMKGACTVTDNEGNRISVKAGESVLFPATTQNLEVVPEGEVSFLETYV
;
A
#
# COMPACT_ATOMS: atom_id res chain seq x y z
N MET A 1 -18.28 16.94 -6.21
CA MET A 1 -16.79 16.98 -6.30
C MET A 1 -16.38 16.18 -7.52
N TYR A 2 -15.14 16.31 -7.99
CA TYR A 2 -14.62 15.61 -9.18
C TYR A 2 -13.53 14.59 -8.77
N PRO A 3 -13.20 13.61 -9.65
CA PRO A 3 -12.13 12.67 -9.40
C PRO A 3 -10.77 13.36 -9.26
N LEU A 4 -9.97 12.96 -8.27
CA LEU A 4 -8.71 13.60 -7.90
C LEU A 4 -7.50 12.74 -8.29
N LYS A 5 -6.56 13.31 -9.02
CA LYS A 5 -5.20 12.79 -9.21
C LYS A 5 -4.21 13.59 -8.38
N PHE A 6 -3.21 12.93 -7.85
CA PHE A 6 -2.16 13.54 -7.06
C PHE A 6 -0.80 13.42 -7.75
N LYS A 7 0.10 14.34 -7.41
CA LYS A 7 1.51 14.24 -7.82
C LYS A 7 2.15 13.14 -7.00
N PRO A 8 2.81 12.14 -7.60
CA PRO A 8 3.47 11.08 -6.86
C PRO A 8 4.65 11.63 -6.05
N ILE A 9 4.85 11.11 -4.84
CA ILE A 9 5.98 11.44 -4.00
C ILE A 9 7.00 10.32 -4.14
N LEU A 10 8.09 10.55 -4.86
CA LEU A 10 9.12 9.56 -5.13
C LEU A 10 10.16 9.52 -4.01
N LYS A 11 10.43 8.33 -3.47
CA LYS A 11 11.41 8.10 -2.40
C LYS A 11 12.56 7.24 -2.94
N SER A 12 13.77 7.82 -2.99
CA SER A 12 14.99 7.05 -3.21
C SER A 12 15.40 6.32 -1.93
N THR A 13 15.71 5.04 -2.06
CA THR A 13 16.06 4.16 -0.93
C THR A 13 17.28 3.32 -1.25
N LEU A 14 17.98 2.79 -0.21
CA LEU A 14 19.15 1.93 -0.40
C LEU A 14 18.85 0.64 -1.20
N TRP A 15 17.61 0.18 -1.14
CA TRP A 15 17.14 -1.04 -1.78
C TRP A 15 16.30 -0.78 -3.04
N GLY A 16 16.09 0.50 -3.40
CA GLY A 16 15.23 0.92 -4.49
C GLY A 16 15.70 0.48 -5.87
N GLY A 17 14.73 0.29 -6.76
CA GLY A 17 14.92 -0.14 -8.14
C GLY A 17 14.82 0.99 -9.16
N GLU A 18 14.53 0.59 -10.40
CA GLU A 18 14.49 1.48 -11.56
C GLU A 18 13.15 1.33 -12.35
N ARG A 19 12.18 0.53 -11.82
CA ARG A 19 10.93 0.21 -12.53
C ARG A 19 9.82 1.24 -12.34
N ILE A 20 9.79 1.97 -11.21
CA ILE A 20 8.73 2.93 -10.90
C ILE A 20 8.64 4.03 -11.97
N ILE A 21 9.74 4.67 -12.34
CA ILE A 21 9.76 5.78 -13.28
C ILE A 21 9.23 5.36 -14.66
N PRO A 22 9.75 4.30 -15.33
CA PRO A 22 9.21 3.85 -16.61
C PRO A 22 7.79 3.29 -16.50
N PHE A 23 7.44 2.60 -15.42
CA PHE A 23 6.09 2.10 -15.19
C PHE A 23 5.05 3.23 -15.14
N LYS A 24 5.38 4.32 -14.48
CA LYS A 24 4.55 5.52 -14.38
C LYS A 24 4.71 6.47 -15.58
N GLN A 25 5.64 6.19 -16.50
CA GLN A 25 5.97 7.04 -17.66
C GLN A 25 6.32 8.48 -17.23
N LEU A 26 7.08 8.62 -16.14
CA LEU A 26 7.51 9.93 -15.64
C LEU A 26 8.75 10.42 -16.39
N ASP A 27 8.76 11.72 -16.74
CA ASP A 27 9.95 12.42 -17.21
C ASP A 27 10.79 12.89 -16.01
N CYS A 28 11.53 11.96 -15.41
CA CYS A 28 12.30 12.17 -14.20
C CYS A 28 13.57 11.32 -14.23
N GLN A 29 14.68 11.86 -13.73
CA GLN A 29 15.98 11.17 -13.68
C GLN A 29 16.38 10.76 -12.25
N GLN A 30 15.42 10.65 -11.33
CA GLN A 30 15.70 10.19 -9.98
C GLN A 30 16.06 8.72 -9.98
N GLU A 31 17.19 8.38 -9.30
CA GLU A 31 17.71 7.01 -9.22
C GLU A 31 17.28 6.31 -7.94
N GLN A 32 17.31 4.97 -7.97
CA GLN A 32 17.00 4.11 -6.82
C GLN A 32 15.64 4.44 -6.18
N VAL A 33 14.62 4.67 -7.00
CA VAL A 33 13.28 4.96 -6.51
C VAL A 33 12.65 3.67 -6.00
N GLY A 34 12.69 3.48 -4.69
CA GLY A 34 12.12 2.31 -4.01
C GLY A 34 10.62 2.43 -3.77
N GLU A 35 10.13 3.66 -3.55
CA GLU A 35 8.71 3.89 -3.29
C GLU A 35 8.19 5.07 -4.10
N SER A 36 6.95 4.96 -4.58
CA SER A 36 6.13 6.05 -5.08
C SER A 36 4.87 6.12 -4.23
N TRP A 37 4.73 7.17 -3.44
CA TRP A 37 3.53 7.39 -2.64
C TRP A 37 2.50 8.11 -3.50
N GLU A 38 1.40 7.43 -3.74
CA GLU A 38 0.36 7.88 -4.67
C GLU A 38 -0.68 8.76 -3.97
N ILE A 39 -1.11 8.36 -2.78
CA ILE A 39 -2.06 9.09 -1.93
C ILE A 39 -1.55 8.99 -0.50
N SER A 40 -1.24 10.12 0.11
CA SER A 40 -0.63 10.22 1.44
C SER A 40 -1.12 11.44 2.20
N ASP A 41 -1.47 11.25 3.46
CA ASP A 41 -1.70 12.30 4.48
C ASP A 41 -0.69 12.17 5.64
N VAL A 42 0.46 11.58 5.36
CA VAL A 42 1.57 11.50 6.33
C VAL A 42 2.17 12.90 6.50
N PRO A 43 2.31 13.43 7.73
CA PRO A 43 2.84 14.76 7.97
C PRO A 43 4.22 14.98 7.32
N GLY A 44 4.32 16.02 6.50
CA GLY A 44 5.52 16.38 5.73
C GLY A 44 5.63 15.69 4.36
N ASP A 45 4.75 14.73 4.08
CA ASP A 45 4.65 13.99 2.81
C ASP A 45 3.19 13.90 2.33
N GLU A 46 2.43 14.98 2.51
CA GLU A 46 1.04 15.05 2.06
C GLU A 46 0.97 15.17 0.54
N SER A 47 0.16 14.32 -0.07
CA SER A 47 -0.07 14.34 -1.52
C SER A 47 -0.70 15.65 -1.98
N VAL A 48 -0.21 16.20 -3.09
CA VAL A 48 -0.68 17.44 -3.69
C VAL A 48 -1.49 17.14 -4.95
N VAL A 49 -2.69 17.72 -5.06
CA VAL A 49 -3.55 17.60 -6.25
C VAL A 49 -2.81 18.06 -7.49
N ALA A 50 -2.82 17.21 -8.52
CA ALA A 50 -2.07 17.44 -9.76
C ALA A 50 -2.77 18.42 -10.70
N GLU A 51 -4.11 18.33 -10.80
CA GLU A 51 -4.91 19.05 -11.80
C GLU A 51 -6.33 19.34 -11.29
N GLY A 52 -7.07 20.17 -12.02
CA GLY A 52 -8.45 20.53 -11.69
C GLY A 52 -8.55 21.77 -10.81
N ALA A 53 -9.73 22.01 -10.25
CA ALA A 53 -10.05 23.22 -9.46
C ALA A 53 -9.23 23.31 -8.15
N ASP A 54 -8.86 22.17 -7.57
CA ASP A 54 -8.08 22.08 -6.34
C ASP A 54 -6.57 21.86 -6.58
N ALA A 55 -6.10 22.01 -7.82
CA ALA A 55 -4.68 21.83 -8.15
C ALA A 55 -3.77 22.67 -7.24
N GLY A 56 -2.78 22.00 -6.65
CA GLY A 56 -1.83 22.61 -5.70
C GLY A 56 -2.23 22.56 -4.25
N LYS A 57 -3.48 22.22 -3.90
CA LYS A 57 -3.88 21.92 -2.52
C LYS A 57 -3.32 20.54 -2.13
N ASN A 58 -2.92 20.39 -0.88
CA ASN A 58 -2.54 19.08 -0.34
C ASN A 58 -3.76 18.35 0.25
N LEU A 59 -3.60 17.05 0.52
CA LEU A 59 -4.69 16.19 1.00
C LEU A 59 -5.24 16.65 2.36
N THR A 60 -4.41 17.14 3.26
CA THR A 60 -4.84 17.71 4.55
C THR A 60 -5.77 18.91 4.33
N GLN A 61 -5.43 19.82 3.41
CA GLN A 61 -6.29 20.96 3.06
C GLN A 61 -7.64 20.53 2.47
N LEU A 62 -7.64 19.47 1.64
CA LEU A 62 -8.89 18.90 1.12
C LEU A 62 -9.74 18.29 2.24
N MET A 63 -9.12 17.61 3.19
CA MET A 63 -9.80 17.05 4.37
C MET A 63 -10.44 18.14 5.24
N GLU A 64 -9.76 19.26 5.43
CA GLU A 64 -10.29 20.43 6.16
C GLU A 64 -11.48 21.09 5.44
N GLU A 65 -11.39 21.21 4.13
CA GLU A 65 -12.39 21.89 3.31
C GLU A 65 -13.63 21.03 3.04
N TYR A 66 -13.44 19.79 2.63
CA TYR A 66 -14.52 18.92 2.15
C TYR A 66 -15.03 17.92 3.17
N LYS A 67 -14.23 17.58 4.18
CA LYS A 67 -14.64 16.73 5.33
C LYS A 67 -15.28 15.41 4.87
N GLY A 68 -16.46 15.09 5.43
CA GLY A 68 -17.21 13.90 5.05
C GLY A 68 -17.63 13.82 3.59
N LYS A 69 -17.71 14.95 2.87
CA LYS A 69 -17.94 14.91 1.40
C LYS A 69 -16.79 14.24 0.65
N LEU A 70 -15.57 14.30 1.18
CA LEU A 70 -14.40 13.66 0.58
C LEU A 70 -14.32 12.19 0.97
N VAL A 71 -14.45 11.86 2.26
CA VAL A 71 -14.11 10.53 2.78
C VAL A 71 -15.27 9.72 3.34
N GLY A 72 -16.48 10.28 3.40
CA GLY A 72 -17.64 9.74 4.12
C GLY A 72 -17.77 10.34 5.50
N GLU A 73 -18.99 10.51 5.97
CA GLU A 73 -19.26 11.18 7.25
C GLU A 73 -18.77 10.34 8.44
N GLU A 74 -18.95 9.02 8.40
CA GLU A 74 -18.50 8.13 9.46
C GLU A 74 -16.96 8.00 9.46
N ASN A 75 -16.32 7.94 8.29
CA ASN A 75 -14.87 7.91 8.17
C ASN A 75 -14.24 9.22 8.67
N TYR A 76 -14.83 10.37 8.33
CA TYR A 76 -14.32 11.66 8.82
C TYR A 76 -14.32 11.74 10.35
N LYS A 77 -15.38 11.23 10.99
CA LYS A 77 -15.48 11.17 12.46
C LYS A 77 -14.49 10.15 13.03
N ARG A 78 -14.49 8.94 12.49
CA ARG A 78 -13.67 7.82 12.97
C ARG A 78 -12.18 8.15 12.95
N PHE A 79 -11.70 8.75 11.87
CA PHE A 79 -10.28 9.09 11.69
C PHE A 79 -9.96 10.53 12.10
N GLN A 80 -10.88 11.22 12.79
CA GLN A 80 -10.70 12.56 13.36
C GLN A 80 -10.19 13.59 12.34
N GLY A 81 -10.75 13.56 11.13
CA GLY A 81 -10.41 14.47 10.04
C GLY A 81 -9.10 14.15 9.32
N LYS A 82 -8.46 13.01 9.58
CA LYS A 82 -7.28 12.54 8.83
C LYS A 82 -7.69 11.58 7.72
N PHE A 83 -6.96 11.62 6.62
CA PHE A 83 -7.16 10.64 5.56
C PHE A 83 -6.62 9.26 6.00
N PRO A 84 -7.41 8.17 5.88
CA PRO A 84 -7.11 6.92 6.59
C PRO A 84 -6.07 6.02 5.91
N LEU A 85 -5.79 6.19 4.61
CA LEU A 85 -4.96 5.28 3.82
C LEU A 85 -3.72 5.94 3.25
N LEU A 86 -2.66 5.16 3.10
CA LEU A 86 -1.47 5.47 2.32
C LEU A 86 -1.32 4.43 1.21
N ILE A 87 -1.27 4.89 -0.03
CA ILE A 87 -1.16 4.05 -1.23
C ILE A 87 0.21 4.21 -1.85
N LYS A 88 0.87 3.09 -2.17
CA LYS A 88 2.22 3.10 -2.75
C LYS A 88 2.38 2.10 -3.89
N PHE A 89 3.34 2.40 -4.78
CA PHE A 89 4.07 1.39 -5.53
C PHE A 89 5.45 1.21 -4.92
N ILE A 90 5.90 -0.04 -4.83
CA ILE A 90 7.21 -0.40 -4.27
C ILE A 90 8.00 -1.21 -5.28
N ASP A 91 9.26 -0.81 -5.50
CA ASP A 91 10.22 -1.49 -6.37
C ASP A 91 11.47 -1.91 -5.57
N ALA A 92 11.55 -3.18 -5.24
CA ALA A 92 12.63 -3.75 -4.46
C ALA A 92 13.72 -4.36 -5.37
N LYS A 93 14.81 -3.65 -5.58
CA LYS A 93 16.03 -4.18 -6.23
C LYS A 93 16.86 -5.04 -5.27
N GLN A 94 16.78 -4.75 -3.97
CA GLN A 94 17.37 -5.52 -2.87
C GLN A 94 16.31 -5.79 -1.80
N ASP A 95 16.59 -6.73 -0.91
CA ASP A 95 15.70 -7.01 0.22
C ASP A 95 15.48 -5.77 1.09
N LEU A 96 14.24 -5.47 1.44
CA LEU A 96 13.92 -4.55 2.51
C LEU A 96 14.30 -5.18 3.86
N SER A 97 14.43 -4.38 4.91
CA SER A 97 14.63 -4.92 6.25
C SER A 97 13.48 -5.83 6.68
N ILE A 98 13.81 -6.86 7.45
CA ILE A 98 12.81 -7.58 8.25
C ILE A 98 12.24 -6.58 9.25
N GLN A 99 10.92 -6.47 9.33
CA GLN A 99 10.23 -5.44 10.09
C GLN A 99 8.89 -5.90 10.64
N VAL A 100 8.36 -5.12 11.58
CA VAL A 100 7.00 -5.26 12.10
C VAL A 100 6.42 -3.88 12.35
N HIS A 101 5.10 -3.77 12.29
CA HIS A 101 4.37 -2.54 12.57
C HIS A 101 3.50 -2.70 13.80
N PRO A 102 3.42 -1.68 14.68
CA PRO A 102 2.54 -1.70 15.83
C PRO A 102 1.06 -1.62 15.39
N ASP A 103 0.17 -2.15 16.20
CA ASP A 103 -1.27 -1.90 16.11
C ASP A 103 -1.65 -0.48 16.55
N ASP A 104 -2.94 -0.13 16.45
CA ASP A 104 -3.42 1.22 16.80
C ASP A 104 -3.18 1.56 18.27
N GLU A 105 -3.35 0.61 19.20
CA GLU A 105 -3.16 0.85 20.63
C GLU A 105 -1.70 1.17 20.94
N LEU A 106 -0.79 0.33 20.44
CA LEU A 106 0.65 0.49 20.66
C LEU A 106 1.21 1.72 19.94
N ALA A 107 0.76 1.98 18.70
CA ALA A 107 1.15 3.15 17.93
C ALA A 107 0.66 4.45 18.57
N MET A 108 -0.57 4.49 19.06
CA MET A 108 -1.11 5.65 19.78
C MET A 108 -0.32 5.91 21.06
N LYS A 109 -0.06 4.86 21.84
CA LYS A 109 0.68 4.97 23.11
C LYS A 109 2.11 5.47 22.94
N ARG A 110 2.81 5.04 21.89
CA ARG A 110 4.24 5.30 21.70
C ARG A 110 4.54 6.49 20.81
N HIS A 111 3.68 6.74 19.81
CA HIS A 111 3.96 7.65 18.71
C HIS A 111 2.83 8.64 18.43
N GLN A 112 1.69 8.55 19.13
CA GLN A 112 0.48 9.36 18.88
C GLN A 112 0.04 9.24 17.39
N SER A 113 0.10 8.03 16.85
CA SER A 113 -0.18 7.72 15.45
C SER A 113 -1.10 6.51 15.32
N MET A 114 -1.60 6.29 14.11
CA MET A 114 -2.30 5.05 13.76
C MET A 114 -1.32 3.88 13.70
N GLY A 115 -1.83 2.67 13.87
CA GLY A 115 -1.13 1.44 13.55
C GLY A 115 -0.88 1.31 12.07
N LYS A 116 -0.30 0.18 11.66
CA LYS A 116 0.01 -0.06 10.25
C LYS A 116 -0.34 -1.48 9.83
N THR A 117 -1.62 -1.69 9.56
CA THR A 117 -2.12 -2.87 8.83
C THR A 117 -2.04 -2.56 7.35
N GLU A 118 -1.58 -3.53 6.55
CA GLU A 118 -1.32 -3.36 5.14
C GLU A 118 -1.67 -4.59 4.31
N MET A 119 -1.73 -4.43 3.00
CA MET A 119 -1.76 -5.52 2.04
C MET A 119 -0.84 -5.23 0.87
N TRP A 120 -0.33 -6.28 0.24
CA TRP A 120 0.46 -6.22 -0.98
C TRP A 120 -0.23 -6.97 -2.11
N TYR A 121 -0.17 -6.38 -3.30
CA TYR A 121 -0.50 -7.02 -4.56
C TYR A 121 0.74 -7.04 -5.45
N ILE A 122 1.23 -8.22 -5.83
CA ILE A 122 2.42 -8.36 -6.66
C ILE A 122 2.08 -8.02 -8.11
N ILE A 123 2.78 -7.02 -8.68
CA ILE A 123 2.61 -6.58 -10.07
C ILE A 123 3.63 -7.29 -10.97
N ASP A 124 4.88 -7.44 -10.52
CA ASP A 124 5.96 -8.07 -11.26
C ASP A 124 7.00 -8.72 -10.33
N ASN A 125 7.73 -9.72 -10.81
CA ASN A 125 8.65 -10.55 -10.02
C ASN A 125 10.04 -10.72 -10.65
N THR A 126 10.45 -9.80 -11.51
CA THR A 126 11.80 -9.81 -12.16
C THR A 126 12.19 -11.17 -12.71
N GLY A 127 11.39 -11.71 -13.63
CA GLY A 127 11.69 -12.98 -14.31
C GLY A 127 11.58 -14.22 -13.41
N GLY A 128 10.77 -14.15 -12.35
CA GLY A 128 10.45 -15.29 -11.47
C GLY A 128 11.44 -15.52 -10.34
N GLN A 129 12.24 -14.53 -9.98
CA GLN A 129 13.24 -14.64 -8.89
C GLN A 129 12.88 -13.84 -7.63
N ALA A 130 11.70 -13.21 -7.61
CA ALA A 130 11.25 -12.42 -6.49
C ALA A 130 10.75 -13.28 -5.32
N HIS A 131 11.04 -12.83 -4.11
CA HIS A 131 10.56 -13.47 -2.90
C HIS A 131 10.16 -12.43 -1.85
N LEU A 132 9.43 -12.87 -0.84
CA LEU A 132 9.15 -12.08 0.36
C LEU A 132 9.08 -12.97 1.61
N TYR A 133 9.07 -12.33 2.76
CA TYR A 133 8.82 -12.99 4.05
C TYR A 133 7.50 -12.50 4.62
N SER A 134 6.66 -13.40 5.09
CA SER A 134 5.41 -13.09 5.78
C SER A 134 5.13 -14.08 6.89
N GLY A 135 5.20 -13.60 8.13
CA GLY A 135 4.90 -14.38 9.33
C GLY A 135 5.97 -15.36 9.76
N LEU A 136 5.67 -16.07 10.86
CA LEU A 136 6.53 -17.08 11.46
C LEU A 136 6.18 -18.46 10.91
N LYS A 137 7.18 -19.22 10.42
CA LYS A 137 7.00 -20.63 10.04
C LYS A 137 7.11 -21.61 11.20
N LYS A 138 7.53 -21.13 12.38
CA LYS A 138 7.64 -21.92 13.59
C LYS A 138 7.42 -21.06 14.83
N GLN A 139 6.87 -21.67 15.87
CA GLN A 139 6.65 -21.02 17.14
C GLN A 139 7.98 -20.60 17.76
N ILE A 140 8.11 -19.33 18.14
CA ILE A 140 9.21 -18.79 18.92
C ILE A 140 8.67 -17.97 20.10
N THR A 141 9.47 -17.87 21.15
CA THR A 141 9.17 -17.00 22.30
C THR A 141 9.81 -15.61 22.10
N PRO A 142 9.35 -14.57 22.82
CA PRO A 142 10.01 -13.26 22.80
C PRO A 142 11.51 -13.32 23.19
N GLN A 143 11.90 -14.24 24.07
CA GLN A 143 13.31 -14.44 24.40
C GLN A 143 14.07 -15.05 23.22
N LYS A 144 13.50 -16.09 22.59
CA LYS A 144 14.11 -16.73 21.41
C LYS A 144 14.25 -15.75 20.25
N TYR A 145 13.27 -14.86 20.07
CA TYR A 145 13.34 -13.76 19.10
C TYR A 145 14.60 -12.90 19.33
N ALA A 146 14.82 -12.42 20.58
CA ALA A 146 15.98 -11.59 20.91
C ALA A 146 17.30 -12.32 20.62
N ASP A 147 17.41 -13.60 21.04
CA ASP A 147 18.58 -14.44 20.74
C ASP A 147 18.83 -14.59 19.24
N MET A 148 17.77 -14.71 18.42
CA MET A 148 17.89 -14.85 16.96
C MET A 148 18.33 -13.55 16.29
N ILE A 149 17.94 -12.39 16.82
CA ILE A 149 18.44 -11.10 16.34
C ILE A 149 19.93 -10.97 16.63
N GLU A 150 20.35 -11.24 17.87
CA GLU A 150 21.76 -11.16 18.27
C GLU A 150 22.65 -12.08 17.42
N ASN A 151 22.15 -13.27 17.06
CA ASN A 151 22.86 -14.25 16.25
C ASN A 151 22.64 -14.11 14.73
N ASN A 152 21.91 -13.11 14.25
CA ASN A 152 21.58 -12.91 12.83
C ASN A 152 20.85 -14.10 12.17
N THR A 153 19.99 -14.80 12.92
CA THR A 153 19.29 -16.02 12.47
C THR A 153 17.77 -15.86 12.37
N ILE A 154 17.24 -14.64 12.50
CA ILE A 154 15.79 -14.40 12.52
C ILE A 154 15.09 -14.92 11.25
N CYS A 155 15.74 -14.85 10.09
CA CYS A 155 15.19 -15.35 8.83
C CYS A 155 14.89 -16.87 8.88
N ASP A 156 15.57 -17.63 9.73
CA ASP A 156 15.31 -19.07 9.92
C ASP A 156 13.98 -19.36 10.62
N ALA A 157 13.35 -18.34 11.21
CA ALA A 157 12.05 -18.46 11.84
C ALA A 157 10.91 -17.94 10.95
N LEU A 158 11.22 -17.26 9.85
CA LEU A 158 10.22 -16.63 8.97
C LEU A 158 9.81 -17.55 7.83
N ASP A 159 8.57 -17.42 7.42
CA ASP A 159 8.08 -18.09 6.23
C ASP A 159 8.43 -17.28 4.98
N LYS A 160 9.03 -17.94 4.00
CA LYS A 160 9.53 -17.35 2.77
C LYS A 160 8.70 -17.82 1.59
N TYR A 161 8.24 -16.89 0.79
CA TYR A 161 7.41 -17.13 -0.39
C TYR A 161 8.12 -16.68 -1.65
N ASP A 162 8.28 -17.56 -2.62
CA ASP A 162 8.51 -17.15 -4.00
C ASP A 162 7.20 -16.62 -4.58
N VAL A 163 7.23 -15.45 -5.22
CA VAL A 163 6.02 -14.75 -5.61
C VAL A 163 5.86 -14.62 -7.12
N GLN A 164 4.61 -14.54 -7.55
CA GLN A 164 4.20 -14.35 -8.94
C GLN A 164 3.29 -13.10 -9.05
N PRO A 165 3.23 -12.46 -10.23
CA PRO A 165 2.22 -11.44 -10.50
C PRO A 165 0.81 -11.94 -10.17
N GLY A 166 0.05 -11.14 -9.43
CA GLY A 166 -1.26 -11.49 -8.91
C GLY A 166 -1.28 -12.09 -7.51
N ASP A 167 -0.13 -12.46 -6.93
CA ASP A 167 -0.09 -12.89 -5.54
C ASP A 167 -0.48 -11.75 -4.60
N VAL A 168 -1.23 -12.10 -3.54
CA VAL A 168 -1.73 -11.15 -2.53
C VAL A 168 -1.32 -11.62 -1.14
N PHE A 169 -0.87 -10.67 -0.32
CA PHE A 169 -0.57 -10.90 1.09
C PHE A 169 -1.26 -9.84 1.94
N PHE A 170 -2.03 -10.29 2.92
CA PHE A 170 -2.59 -9.43 3.96
C PHE A 170 -1.67 -9.46 5.18
N LEU A 171 -1.26 -8.31 5.66
CA LEU A 171 -0.29 -8.11 6.74
C LEU A 171 -0.93 -7.27 7.86
N PRO A 172 -1.70 -7.90 8.76
CA PRO A 172 -2.18 -7.19 9.93
C PRO A 172 -1.00 -6.69 10.77
N ALA A 173 -1.20 -5.59 11.47
CA ALA A 173 -0.22 -5.12 12.45
C ALA A 173 0.24 -6.26 13.36
N GLY A 174 1.53 -6.29 13.71
CA GLY A 174 2.15 -7.37 14.47
C GLY A 174 2.76 -8.49 13.65
N ARG A 175 2.43 -8.63 12.36
CA ARG A 175 3.04 -9.65 11.50
C ARG A 175 4.45 -9.25 11.10
N ILE A 176 5.44 -10.10 11.39
CA ILE A 176 6.81 -9.92 10.89
C ILE A 176 6.81 -10.18 9.39
N HIS A 177 7.43 -9.27 8.62
CA HIS A 177 7.46 -9.38 7.16
C HIS A 177 8.66 -8.66 6.55
N SER A 178 8.91 -8.92 5.28
CA SER A 178 9.84 -8.16 4.44
C SER A 178 9.54 -8.38 2.96
N ILE A 179 9.61 -7.32 2.17
CA ILE A 179 9.63 -7.41 0.71
C ILE A 179 11.06 -7.77 0.29
N GLY A 180 11.20 -8.88 -0.45
CA GLY A 180 12.49 -9.32 -0.96
C GLY A 180 12.83 -8.74 -2.32
N ALA A 181 14.08 -8.89 -2.71
CA ALA A 181 14.59 -8.46 -3.99
C ALA A 181 13.78 -9.05 -5.16
N GLY A 182 13.57 -8.26 -6.18
CA GLY A 182 12.80 -8.62 -7.38
C GLY A 182 11.31 -8.29 -7.32
N CYS A 183 10.74 -8.04 -6.14
CA CYS A 183 9.33 -7.67 -6.01
C CYS A 183 9.07 -6.27 -6.59
N PHE A 184 7.98 -6.17 -7.36
CA PHE A 184 7.34 -4.92 -7.73
C PHE A 184 5.86 -5.03 -7.40
N LEU A 185 5.33 -4.16 -6.53
CA LEU A 185 4.01 -4.34 -5.94
C LEU A 185 3.28 -3.03 -5.66
N ALA A 186 1.97 -3.12 -5.52
CA ALA A 186 1.12 -2.10 -4.92
C ALA A 186 0.93 -2.41 -3.42
N GLU A 187 1.07 -1.39 -2.57
CA GLU A 187 0.83 -1.46 -1.14
C GLU A 187 -0.33 -0.54 -0.76
N ILE A 188 -1.30 -1.10 -0.06
CA ILE A 188 -2.42 -0.38 0.55
C ILE A 188 -2.28 -0.54 2.05
N GLN A 189 -2.21 0.56 2.80
CA GLN A 189 -1.98 0.54 4.24
C GLN A 189 -2.71 1.68 4.96
N GLN A 190 -2.83 1.56 6.29
CA GLN A 190 -3.23 2.68 7.13
C GLN A 190 -2.22 3.85 6.98
N THR A 191 -2.69 5.09 7.16
CA THR A 191 -1.84 6.29 7.13
C THR A 191 -0.87 6.30 8.33
N SER A 192 0.23 5.60 8.17
CA SER A 192 1.32 5.50 9.15
C SER A 192 2.62 5.20 8.42
N ASN A 193 3.73 5.77 8.89
CA ASN A 193 5.08 5.44 8.43
C ASN A 193 5.94 4.81 9.52
N ILE A 194 5.31 4.32 10.61
CA ILE A 194 6.01 3.70 11.74
C ILE A 194 6.47 2.30 11.36
N THR A 195 7.77 2.08 11.44
CA THR A 195 8.40 0.81 11.14
C THR A 195 9.38 0.45 12.26
N TYR A 196 9.19 -0.71 12.89
CA TYR A 196 10.17 -1.29 13.78
C TYR A 196 11.06 -2.24 12.99
N ARG A 197 12.29 -1.80 12.73
CA ARG A 197 13.29 -2.59 12.00
C ARG A 197 13.88 -3.66 12.90
N ILE A 198 13.74 -4.91 12.47
CA ILE A 198 14.17 -6.09 13.22
C ILE A 198 15.55 -6.55 12.77
N TYR A 199 15.78 -6.62 11.46
CA TYR A 199 17.04 -7.05 10.87
C TYR A 199 17.23 -6.42 9.48
N ASP A 200 18.43 -5.95 9.18
CA ASP A 200 18.74 -5.25 7.92
C ASP A 200 19.91 -5.89 7.14
N PHE A 201 20.10 -7.19 7.29
CA PHE A 201 21.14 -7.94 6.57
C PHE A 201 22.57 -7.37 6.74
N ASN A 202 22.82 -6.70 7.85
CA ASN A 202 24.07 -5.98 8.17
C ASN A 202 24.48 -4.96 7.10
N ARG A 203 23.50 -4.45 6.34
CA ARG A 203 23.69 -3.47 5.29
C ARG A 203 24.15 -2.13 5.86
N ARG A 204 25.14 -1.53 5.17
CA ARG A 204 25.65 -0.21 5.55
C ARG A 204 25.20 0.86 4.57
N ASP A 205 24.98 2.05 5.08
CA ASP A 205 24.73 3.23 4.26
C ASP A 205 26.01 3.69 3.54
N LYS A 206 25.90 4.75 2.74
CA LYS A 206 27.03 5.36 2.02
C LYS A 206 28.15 5.90 2.93
N ASN A 207 27.86 6.09 4.21
CA ASN A 207 28.83 6.56 5.22
C ASN A 207 29.42 5.39 6.02
N GLY A 208 29.05 4.14 5.71
CA GLY A 208 29.50 2.95 6.40
C GLY A 208 28.73 2.61 7.69
N ASN A 209 27.63 3.32 8.01
CA ASN A 209 26.85 3.10 9.21
C ASN A 209 25.77 2.04 9.00
N LEU A 210 25.54 1.21 10.00
CA LEU A 210 24.37 0.33 10.06
C LEU A 210 23.12 1.16 10.39
N ARG A 211 21.95 0.76 9.82
CA ARG A 211 20.68 1.34 10.24
C ARG A 211 20.30 0.86 11.63
N GLU A 212 19.68 1.72 12.40
CA GLU A 212 19.17 1.40 13.73
C GLU A 212 18.18 0.23 13.70
N LEU A 213 18.33 -0.71 14.62
CA LEU A 213 17.39 -1.79 14.87
C LEU A 213 16.55 -1.49 16.10
N HIS A 214 15.26 -1.84 16.02
CA HIS A 214 14.27 -1.56 17.07
C HIS A 214 13.88 -2.85 17.82
N THR A 215 14.87 -3.63 18.26
CA THR A 215 14.68 -4.99 18.81
C THR A 215 13.67 -5.02 19.95
N GLU A 216 13.81 -4.14 20.94
CA GLU A 216 12.89 -4.13 22.09
C GLU A 216 11.49 -3.60 21.74
N LEU A 217 11.41 -2.59 20.87
CA LEU A 217 10.11 -2.07 20.40
C LEU A 217 9.35 -3.11 19.58
N SER A 218 10.07 -3.86 18.75
CA SER A 218 9.51 -4.92 17.92
C SER A 218 8.97 -6.09 18.75
N LYS A 219 9.67 -6.45 19.81
CA LYS A 219 9.34 -7.57 20.68
C LYS A 219 7.91 -7.51 21.24
N ASP A 220 7.46 -6.31 21.60
CA ASP A 220 6.09 -6.08 22.08
C ASP A 220 5.06 -5.98 20.95
N ALA A 221 5.50 -5.62 19.75
CA ALA A 221 4.61 -5.44 18.61
C ALA A 221 4.34 -6.75 17.85
N ILE A 222 5.23 -7.74 17.95
CA ILE A 222 5.12 -8.98 17.18
C ILE A 222 3.95 -9.83 17.66
N ASP A 223 3.12 -10.25 16.71
CA ASP A 223 2.21 -11.39 16.86
C ASP A 223 3.00 -12.69 16.63
N TYR A 224 3.20 -13.45 17.70
CA TYR A 224 3.95 -14.71 17.69
C TYR A 224 3.11 -15.91 17.23
N THR A 225 1.89 -15.69 16.76
CA THR A 225 1.04 -16.77 16.22
C THR A 225 1.61 -17.27 14.89
N VAL A 226 1.56 -18.58 14.70
CA VAL A 226 1.97 -19.24 13.45
C VAL A 226 0.74 -19.63 12.66
N SER A 227 0.75 -19.36 11.36
CA SER A 227 -0.27 -19.81 10.41
C SER A 227 0.35 -20.78 9.42
N ASP A 228 -0.46 -21.68 8.87
CA ASP A 228 -0.02 -22.65 7.86
C ASP A 228 0.28 -21.98 6.52
N ASP A 229 -0.41 -20.89 6.19
CA ASP A 229 -0.19 -20.08 5.01
C ASP A 229 -0.56 -18.61 5.28
N TYR A 230 0.25 -17.69 4.75
CA TYR A 230 0.05 -16.25 4.86
C TYR A 230 -0.34 -15.59 3.53
N ARG A 231 -0.40 -16.36 2.43
CA ARG A 231 -0.88 -15.88 1.14
C ARG A 231 -2.41 -15.79 1.16
N THR A 232 -2.94 -14.71 0.61
CA THR A 232 -4.39 -14.59 0.35
C THR A 232 -4.73 -15.35 -0.93
N HIS A 233 -5.58 -16.35 -0.81
CA HIS A 233 -6.05 -17.14 -1.95
C HIS A 233 -7.33 -16.55 -2.53
N TYR A 234 -7.37 -16.39 -3.84
CA TYR A 234 -8.53 -15.94 -4.58
C TYR A 234 -8.51 -16.53 -6.00
N GLU A 235 -9.68 -16.58 -6.65
CA GLU A 235 -9.81 -17.02 -8.03
C GLU A 235 -9.97 -15.79 -8.95
N PRO A 236 -8.99 -15.49 -9.82
CA PRO A 236 -9.10 -14.38 -10.75
C PRO A 236 -10.32 -14.53 -11.65
N ARG A 237 -11.07 -13.45 -11.85
CA ARG A 237 -12.22 -13.38 -12.74
C ARG A 237 -12.08 -12.23 -13.72
N LYS A 238 -12.66 -12.40 -14.90
CA LYS A 238 -12.69 -11.39 -15.95
C LYS A 238 -14.06 -10.70 -15.92
N ASP A 239 -14.04 -9.37 -16.05
CA ASP A 239 -15.25 -8.54 -16.09
C ASP A 239 -16.16 -8.72 -14.85
N GLU A 240 -15.56 -9.05 -13.69
CA GLU A 240 -16.21 -9.19 -12.40
C GLU A 240 -15.26 -8.71 -11.29
N PRO A 241 -15.79 -8.13 -10.18
CA PRO A 241 -15.00 -7.84 -8.99
C PRO A 241 -14.57 -9.12 -8.28
N VAL A 242 -13.35 -9.13 -7.76
CA VAL A 242 -12.89 -10.19 -6.86
C VAL A 242 -12.33 -9.55 -5.60
N GLU A 243 -13.02 -9.73 -4.47
CA GLU A 243 -12.55 -9.26 -3.17
C GLU A 243 -11.27 -10.00 -2.78
N LEU A 244 -10.24 -9.24 -2.43
CA LEU A 244 -8.93 -9.74 -2.00
C LEU A 244 -8.78 -9.69 -0.49
N VAL A 245 -9.12 -8.56 0.10
CA VAL A 245 -8.98 -8.28 1.54
C VAL A 245 -10.17 -7.42 1.98
N SER A 246 -10.78 -7.81 3.11
CA SER A 246 -11.72 -6.97 3.84
C SER A 246 -11.34 -6.99 5.31
N CYS A 247 -11.04 -5.82 5.88
CA CYS A 247 -10.61 -5.66 7.26
C CYS A 247 -11.18 -4.36 7.85
N PRO A 248 -11.00 -4.09 9.14
CA PRO A 248 -11.52 -2.86 9.75
C PRO A 248 -10.99 -1.55 9.15
N TYR A 249 -9.93 -1.59 8.36
CA TYR A 249 -9.24 -0.40 7.86
C TYR A 249 -9.45 -0.15 6.37
N PHE A 250 -9.70 -1.20 5.60
CA PHE A 250 -9.98 -1.11 4.16
C PHE A 250 -10.60 -2.40 3.62
N THR A 251 -11.35 -2.26 2.55
CA THR A 251 -11.75 -3.36 1.67
C THR A 251 -11.10 -3.12 0.32
N THR A 252 -10.50 -4.15 -0.27
CA THR A 252 -9.84 -4.08 -1.57
C THR A 252 -10.28 -5.23 -2.46
N SER A 253 -10.68 -4.87 -3.69
CA SER A 253 -11.01 -5.82 -4.77
C SER A 253 -10.12 -5.59 -5.98
N VAL A 254 -9.90 -6.64 -6.77
CA VAL A 254 -9.24 -6.56 -8.08
C VAL A 254 -10.27 -6.67 -9.21
N TYR A 255 -10.08 -5.85 -10.22
CA TYR A 255 -10.85 -5.86 -11.47
C TYR A 255 -9.92 -6.11 -12.65
N ASN A 256 -10.32 -7.04 -13.52
CA ASN A 256 -9.68 -7.31 -14.80
C ASN A 256 -10.74 -7.16 -15.89
N LEU A 257 -10.81 -5.97 -16.49
CA LEU A 257 -11.89 -5.60 -17.40
C LEU A 257 -11.44 -5.60 -18.84
N THR A 258 -12.31 -6.11 -19.72
CA THR A 258 -12.24 -5.98 -21.17
C THR A 258 -13.52 -5.39 -21.76
N GLU A 259 -14.57 -5.29 -20.95
CA GLU A 259 -15.86 -4.70 -21.28
C GLU A 259 -16.18 -3.54 -20.34
N THR A 260 -17.05 -2.63 -20.80
CA THR A 260 -17.51 -1.51 -19.98
C THR A 260 -18.24 -2.02 -18.76
N MET A 261 -17.91 -1.49 -17.59
CA MET A 261 -18.55 -1.81 -16.33
C MET A 261 -19.11 -0.55 -15.65
N ASN A 262 -20.33 -0.67 -15.12
CA ASN A 262 -20.95 0.36 -14.30
C ASN A 262 -20.84 -0.04 -12.83
N MET A 263 -20.27 0.86 -12.03
CA MET A 263 -20.10 0.72 -10.60
C MET A 263 -21.16 1.54 -9.87
N ASP A 264 -21.79 0.96 -8.84
CA ASP A 264 -22.77 1.64 -8.00
C ASP A 264 -22.23 1.77 -6.58
N TYR A 265 -21.96 3.01 -6.17
CA TYR A 265 -21.49 3.38 -4.83
C TYR A 265 -22.53 4.21 -4.05
N SER A 266 -23.79 4.22 -4.49
CA SER A 266 -24.86 5.05 -3.90
C SER A 266 -25.12 4.76 -2.43
N GLU A 267 -24.86 3.54 -1.97
CA GLU A 267 -25.00 3.11 -0.57
C GLU A 267 -23.67 3.15 0.22
N LEU A 268 -22.58 3.57 -0.41
CA LEU A 268 -21.24 3.58 0.20
C LEU A 268 -20.93 4.96 0.82
N ASP A 269 -20.81 5.04 2.15
CA ASP A 269 -20.36 6.24 2.86
C ASP A 269 -18.81 6.27 2.95
N SER A 270 -18.14 6.24 1.80
CA SER A 270 -16.69 6.27 1.69
C SER A 270 -16.23 6.86 0.35
N PHE A 271 -14.99 7.33 0.32
CA PHE A 271 -14.24 7.50 -0.92
C PHE A 271 -13.93 6.15 -1.57
N VAL A 272 -13.59 6.16 -2.85
CA VAL A 272 -13.08 5.00 -3.58
C VAL A 272 -11.76 5.38 -4.25
N ILE A 273 -10.76 4.50 -4.17
CA ILE A 273 -9.49 4.67 -4.87
C ILE A 273 -9.35 3.57 -5.91
N TYR A 274 -9.03 3.96 -7.16
CA TYR A 274 -8.54 3.04 -8.17
C TYR A 274 -7.02 3.15 -8.28
N ILE A 275 -6.35 2.00 -8.29
CA ILE A 275 -4.89 1.87 -8.45
C ILE A 275 -4.67 1.03 -9.70
N CYS A 276 -4.30 1.65 -10.81
CA CYS A 276 -4.16 0.96 -12.09
C CYS A 276 -2.80 0.28 -12.20
N MET A 277 -2.83 -1.03 -12.43
CA MET A 277 -1.65 -1.87 -12.50
C MET A 277 -1.26 -2.26 -13.93
N LYS A 278 -2.25 -2.33 -14.85
CA LYS A 278 -2.04 -2.72 -16.24
C LYS A 278 -3.07 -2.05 -17.14
N GLY A 279 -2.67 -1.68 -18.35
CA GLY A 279 -3.56 -1.10 -19.36
C GLY A 279 -4.01 0.30 -19.03
N ALA A 280 -5.17 0.68 -19.55
CA ALA A 280 -5.79 1.99 -19.33
C ALA A 280 -7.33 1.88 -19.43
N CYS A 281 -8.01 2.84 -18.80
CA CYS A 281 -9.44 3.03 -18.94
C CYS A 281 -9.81 4.51 -18.88
N THR A 282 -10.99 4.82 -19.36
CA THR A 282 -11.66 6.09 -19.09
C THR A 282 -12.75 5.86 -18.07
N VAL A 283 -12.79 6.69 -17.03
CA VAL A 283 -13.82 6.65 -15.99
C VAL A 283 -14.65 7.92 -16.06
N THR A 284 -15.98 7.76 -16.04
CA THR A 284 -16.94 8.88 -16.03
C THR A 284 -17.81 8.76 -14.78
N ASP A 285 -17.91 9.83 -13.98
CA ASP A 285 -18.75 9.86 -12.79
C ASP A 285 -20.19 10.32 -13.08
N ASN A 286 -21.05 10.26 -12.05
CA ASN A 286 -22.45 10.67 -12.12
C ASN A 286 -22.67 12.18 -12.39
N GLU A 287 -21.65 13.03 -12.26
CA GLU A 287 -21.69 14.45 -12.60
C GLU A 287 -21.20 14.72 -14.03
N GLY A 288 -20.72 13.69 -14.74
CA GLY A 288 -20.18 13.77 -16.10
C GLY A 288 -18.70 14.15 -16.14
N ASN A 289 -17.99 14.16 -15.00
CA ASN A 289 -16.56 14.34 -14.99
C ASN A 289 -15.90 13.09 -15.57
N ARG A 290 -14.96 13.30 -16.51
CA ARG A 290 -14.29 12.23 -17.23
C ARG A 290 -12.79 12.27 -16.97
N ILE A 291 -12.22 11.14 -16.60
CA ILE A 291 -10.80 10.99 -16.30
C ILE A 291 -10.22 9.74 -16.95
N SER A 292 -9.04 9.84 -17.55
CA SER A 292 -8.28 8.68 -18.03
C SER A 292 -7.40 8.17 -16.91
N VAL A 293 -7.32 6.86 -16.73
CA VAL A 293 -6.50 6.18 -15.73
C VAL A 293 -5.69 5.10 -16.44
N LYS A 294 -4.36 5.14 -16.32
CA LYS A 294 -3.45 4.17 -16.92
C LYS A 294 -2.54 3.53 -15.89
N ALA A 295 -1.87 2.44 -16.29
CA ALA A 295 -0.91 1.75 -15.44
C ALA A 295 0.08 2.72 -14.77
N GLY A 296 0.26 2.57 -13.45
CA GLY A 296 1.07 3.45 -12.63
C GLY A 296 0.36 4.70 -12.09
N GLU A 297 -0.92 4.88 -12.38
CA GLU A 297 -1.73 5.98 -11.84
C GLU A 297 -2.71 5.51 -10.77
N SER A 298 -3.00 6.40 -9.83
CA SER A 298 -4.07 6.24 -8.85
C SER A 298 -5.01 7.44 -8.90
N VAL A 299 -6.30 7.17 -8.71
CA VAL A 299 -7.36 8.19 -8.70
C VAL A 299 -8.22 8.01 -7.47
N LEU A 300 -8.50 9.10 -6.78
CA LEU A 300 -9.44 9.14 -5.66
C LEU A 300 -10.76 9.71 -6.13
N PHE A 301 -11.82 8.94 -5.97
CA PHE A 301 -13.21 9.34 -6.15
C PHE A 301 -13.79 9.72 -4.78
N PRO A 302 -14.28 10.97 -4.62
CA PRO A 302 -14.84 11.40 -3.34
C PRO A 302 -16.08 10.61 -2.92
N ALA A 303 -16.41 10.62 -1.63
CA ALA A 303 -17.62 9.97 -1.10
C ALA A 303 -18.95 10.51 -1.68
N THR A 304 -18.92 11.65 -2.35
CA THR A 304 -20.07 12.15 -3.11
C THR A 304 -20.28 11.45 -4.45
N THR A 305 -19.36 10.59 -4.89
CA THR A 305 -19.48 9.80 -6.11
C THR A 305 -20.47 8.65 -5.89
N GLN A 306 -21.53 8.62 -6.70
CA GLN A 306 -22.57 7.60 -6.58
C GLN A 306 -22.40 6.48 -7.62
N ASN A 307 -21.99 6.84 -8.84
CA ASN A 307 -21.85 5.88 -9.92
C ASN A 307 -20.61 6.21 -10.75
N LEU A 308 -19.95 5.17 -11.26
CA LEU A 308 -18.87 5.30 -12.23
C LEU A 308 -19.13 4.39 -13.42
N GLU A 309 -18.94 4.92 -14.64
CA GLU A 309 -18.82 4.13 -15.85
C GLU A 309 -17.33 3.95 -16.15
N VAL A 310 -16.85 2.71 -16.18
CA VAL A 310 -15.45 2.35 -16.48
C VAL A 310 -15.38 1.73 -17.86
N VAL A 311 -14.71 2.41 -18.80
CA VAL A 311 -14.54 1.98 -20.18
C VAL A 311 -13.09 1.61 -20.42
N PRO A 312 -12.73 0.31 -20.50
CA PRO A 312 -11.36 -0.13 -20.73
C PRO A 312 -10.87 0.21 -22.15
N GLU A 313 -9.58 0.56 -22.28
CA GLU A 313 -8.90 0.72 -23.58
C GLU A 313 -8.20 -0.61 -23.94
N GLY A 314 -9.01 -1.60 -24.33
CA GLY A 314 -8.58 -2.99 -24.49
C GLY A 314 -8.73 -3.75 -23.16
N GLU A 315 -7.62 -4.12 -22.53
CA GLU A 315 -7.63 -4.77 -21.21
C GLU A 315 -7.07 -3.83 -20.14
N VAL A 316 -7.75 -3.70 -19.00
CA VAL A 316 -7.29 -2.95 -17.84
C VAL A 316 -7.34 -3.80 -16.58
N SER A 317 -6.32 -3.70 -15.73
CA SER A 317 -6.32 -4.29 -14.38
C SER A 317 -6.06 -3.21 -13.34
N PHE A 318 -6.95 -3.11 -12.36
CA PHE A 318 -6.82 -2.16 -11.26
C PHE A 318 -7.33 -2.74 -9.94
N LEU A 319 -6.79 -2.22 -8.84
CA LEU A 319 -7.34 -2.42 -7.51
C LEU A 319 -8.33 -1.30 -7.21
N GLU A 320 -9.46 -1.66 -6.64
CA GLU A 320 -10.39 -0.75 -6.00
C GLU A 320 -10.22 -0.88 -4.49
N THR A 321 -10.10 0.24 -3.76
CA THR A 321 -10.07 0.20 -2.30
C THR A 321 -10.88 1.34 -1.70
N TYR A 322 -11.52 1.05 -0.56
CA TYR A 322 -12.33 1.98 0.24
C TYR A 322 -12.29 1.58 1.72
N VAL A 323 -12.90 2.39 2.60
CA VAL A 323 -12.96 2.15 4.06
C VAL A 323 -14.39 1.99 4.54
#